data_7d166edadedaa598eccb75e81d644c3b
#
_entry.id   7d166edadedaa598eccb75e81d644c3b
#
_cell.length_a   1.000
_cell.length_b   1.000
_cell.length_c   1.000
_cell.angle_alpha   90.00
_cell.angle_beta   90.00
_cell.angle_gamma   90.00
#
_symmetry.space_group_name_H-M   'P 1'
#
loop_
_entity.id
_entity.type
_entity.pdbx_description
1 polymer ?
#
loop_
_entity_poly.entity_id
_entity_poly.type
_entity_poly.pdbx_seq_one_letter_code
_entity_poly.pdbx_strand_id
1 'polypeptide(L)'
;MSIVCSGSVAYDYLMRFPGRFKDHILPEHLANVSLSFLVDDMTKLRGGIAPNISYSFALLGQKPILFAAVGEDFADYRQWLTEHGVDCAFARVIPGKYTASFFANTDLSNAQIASFYSGAMANSGDIKLSELDPADVELFIISPSDPVAMIGYAKQAKELGIPYAFDPSQQIIRMNKEQLREGIVGAKFLFCNEYEFELLKKHSEWSEAEILSQTEITVITLGEEGSRIIAN
;
A
#
# COMPACT_ATOMS: atom_id res chain seq x y z
N MET A 1 -21.11 0.82 11.81
CA MET A 1 -19.63 0.93 11.87
C MET A 1 -19.06 0.35 10.60
N SER A 2 -18.03 0.96 10.05
CA SER A 2 -17.42 0.59 8.76
C SER A 2 -15.93 0.29 8.92
N ILE A 3 -15.41 -0.58 8.07
CA ILE A 3 -13.96 -0.78 7.93
C ILE A 3 -13.44 0.27 6.95
N VAL A 4 -12.46 1.07 7.38
CA VAL A 4 -11.85 2.11 6.56
C VAL A 4 -10.47 1.64 6.11
N CYS A 5 -10.23 1.62 4.79
CA CYS A 5 -8.99 1.11 4.21
C CYS A 5 -8.16 2.26 3.64
N SER A 6 -7.00 2.53 4.25
CA SER A 6 -6.02 3.47 3.70
C SER A 6 -4.83 2.73 3.11
N GLY A 7 -4.21 3.33 2.10
CA GLY A 7 -3.07 2.76 1.40
C GLY A 7 -2.91 3.30 -0.01
N SER A 8 -2.00 2.71 -0.77
CA SER A 8 -1.82 3.06 -2.17
C SER A 8 -3.04 2.70 -3.01
N VAL A 9 -3.40 3.61 -3.91
CA VAL A 9 -4.27 3.36 -5.06
C VAL A 9 -3.41 3.52 -6.29
N ALA A 10 -3.40 2.56 -7.20
CA ALA A 10 -2.50 2.60 -8.34
C ALA A 10 -3.12 2.00 -9.60
N TYR A 11 -2.55 2.35 -10.75
CA TYR A 11 -2.70 1.62 -11.99
C TYR A 11 -1.41 0.87 -12.32
N ASP A 12 -1.53 -0.38 -12.75
CA ASP A 12 -0.41 -1.19 -13.22
C ASP A 12 -0.44 -1.25 -14.75
N TYR A 13 0.59 -0.71 -15.39
CA TYR A 13 0.80 -0.74 -16.82
C TYR A 13 1.84 -1.82 -17.13
N LEU A 14 1.36 -2.98 -17.55
CA LEU A 14 2.19 -4.14 -17.83
C LEU A 14 2.42 -4.25 -19.34
N MET A 15 3.68 -4.16 -19.75
CA MET A 15 4.10 -4.20 -21.15
C MET A 15 4.92 -5.45 -21.44
N ARG A 16 4.83 -5.95 -22.67
CA ARG A 16 5.66 -7.06 -23.17
C ARG A 16 6.58 -6.59 -24.29
N PHE A 17 7.87 -6.79 -24.06
CA PHE A 17 8.88 -6.57 -25.07
C PHE A 17 9.18 -7.89 -25.79
N PRO A 18 9.06 -7.97 -27.16
CA PRO A 18 9.20 -9.20 -27.91
C PRO A 18 10.67 -9.59 -28.17
N GLY A 19 11.62 -9.08 -27.40
CA GLY A 19 13.05 -9.37 -27.43
C GLY A 19 13.59 -9.68 -26.04
N ARG A 20 14.90 -9.61 -25.89
CA ARG A 20 15.59 -9.70 -24.60
C ARG A 20 16.35 -8.42 -24.36
N PHE A 21 16.17 -7.80 -23.17
CA PHE A 21 16.85 -6.55 -22.84
C PHE A 21 18.37 -6.65 -22.96
N LYS A 22 18.94 -7.79 -22.56
CA LYS A 22 20.39 -8.03 -22.65
C LYS A 22 20.98 -7.92 -24.05
N ASP A 23 20.15 -8.10 -25.09
CA ASP A 23 20.60 -8.03 -26.49
C ASP A 23 20.62 -6.59 -27.03
N HIS A 24 20.02 -5.64 -26.26
CA HIS A 24 19.90 -4.22 -26.60
C HIS A 24 20.69 -3.31 -25.66
N ILE A 25 21.02 -3.76 -24.46
CA ILE A 25 21.78 -2.99 -23.48
C ILE A 25 23.27 -3.29 -23.65
N LEU A 26 24.06 -2.24 -23.94
CA LEU A 26 25.51 -2.32 -24.06
C LEU A 26 26.14 -1.92 -22.71
N PRO A 27 26.68 -2.85 -21.91
CA PRO A 27 27.21 -2.56 -20.57
C PRO A 27 28.28 -1.46 -20.54
N GLU A 28 29.10 -1.39 -21.61
CA GLU A 28 30.17 -0.40 -21.75
C GLU A 28 29.67 1.02 -22.05
N HIS A 29 28.39 1.17 -22.41
CA HIS A 29 27.76 2.46 -22.73
C HIS A 29 26.68 2.89 -21.73
N LEU A 30 26.59 2.26 -20.56
CA LEU A 30 25.56 2.57 -19.54
C LEU A 30 25.59 4.03 -19.07
N ALA A 31 26.77 4.68 -19.11
CA ALA A 31 26.89 6.09 -18.71
C ALA A 31 26.11 7.06 -19.62
N ASN A 32 25.85 6.65 -20.88
CA ASN A 32 25.15 7.45 -21.88
C ASN A 32 23.99 6.66 -22.51
N VAL A 33 23.31 5.85 -21.69
CA VAL A 33 22.23 4.98 -22.18
C VAL A 33 21.04 5.82 -22.68
N SER A 34 20.61 5.55 -23.91
CA SER A 34 19.37 6.04 -24.50
C SER A 34 18.73 4.88 -25.23
N LEU A 35 17.74 4.25 -24.60
CA LEU A 35 17.08 3.07 -25.15
C LEU A 35 15.57 3.30 -25.23
N SER A 36 14.98 2.79 -26.32
CA SER A 36 13.54 2.74 -26.51
C SER A 36 13.17 1.31 -26.90
N PHE A 37 12.22 0.74 -26.19
CA PHE A 37 11.74 -0.61 -26.48
C PHE A 37 10.36 -0.52 -27.11
N LEU A 38 10.23 -1.03 -28.35
CA LEU A 38 8.93 -1.22 -28.97
C LEU A 38 8.26 -2.43 -28.35
N VAL A 39 7.10 -2.22 -27.74
CA VAL A 39 6.32 -3.27 -27.06
C VAL A 39 5.13 -3.67 -27.91
N ASP A 40 4.79 -4.95 -27.90
CA ASP A 40 3.69 -5.49 -28.71
C ASP A 40 2.37 -5.46 -27.97
N ASP A 41 2.41 -5.45 -26.63
CA ASP A 41 1.22 -5.51 -25.79
C ASP A 41 1.38 -4.63 -24.56
N MET A 42 0.26 -4.02 -24.14
CA MET A 42 0.16 -3.25 -22.91
C MET A 42 -1.20 -3.49 -22.25
N THR A 43 -1.18 -3.97 -21.03
CA THR A 43 -2.37 -4.13 -20.20
C THR A 43 -2.37 -3.09 -19.09
N LYS A 44 -3.48 -2.35 -18.94
CA LYS A 44 -3.73 -1.47 -17.80
C LYS A 44 -4.63 -2.20 -16.80
N LEU A 45 -4.13 -2.42 -15.58
CA LEU A 45 -4.87 -3.04 -14.49
C LEU A 45 -5.15 -2.03 -13.39
N ARG A 46 -6.25 -2.23 -12.68
CA ARG A 46 -6.57 -1.54 -11.43
C ARG A 46 -5.81 -2.22 -10.32
N GLY A 47 -5.01 -1.47 -9.58
CA GLY A 47 -4.11 -1.97 -8.54
C GLY A 47 -4.10 -1.07 -7.31
N GLY A 48 -3.11 -1.28 -6.47
CA GLY A 48 -2.98 -0.62 -5.18
C GLY A 48 -3.56 -1.45 -4.04
N ILE A 49 -2.98 -1.31 -2.86
CA ILE A 49 -3.29 -2.18 -1.71
C ILE A 49 -4.65 -1.84 -1.12
N ALA A 50 -4.95 -0.55 -0.89
CA ALA A 50 -6.20 -0.14 -0.27
C ALA A 50 -7.45 -0.54 -1.09
N PRO A 51 -7.51 -0.34 -2.42
CA PRO A 51 -8.66 -0.79 -3.20
C PRO A 51 -8.81 -2.31 -3.19
N ASN A 52 -7.71 -3.07 -3.24
CA ASN A 52 -7.76 -4.53 -3.22
C ASN A 52 -8.31 -5.06 -1.88
N ILE A 53 -7.89 -4.48 -0.76
CA ILE A 53 -8.43 -4.79 0.57
C ILE A 53 -9.91 -4.40 0.63
N SER A 54 -10.27 -3.19 0.20
CA SER A 54 -11.66 -2.73 0.19
C SER A 54 -12.54 -3.64 -0.66
N TYR A 55 -12.11 -4.00 -1.87
CA TYR A 55 -12.84 -4.91 -2.74
C TYR A 55 -13.05 -6.29 -2.08
N SER A 56 -12.01 -6.81 -1.42
CA SER A 56 -12.11 -8.10 -0.70
C SER A 56 -13.13 -8.03 0.44
N PHE A 57 -13.17 -6.95 1.21
CA PHE A 57 -14.21 -6.75 2.23
C PHE A 57 -15.61 -6.63 1.62
N ALA A 58 -15.75 -5.95 0.49
CA ALA A 58 -17.04 -5.85 -0.20
C ALA A 58 -17.53 -7.21 -0.68
N LEU A 59 -16.65 -8.07 -1.21
CA LEU A 59 -16.98 -9.45 -1.56
C LEU A 59 -17.43 -10.30 -0.37
N LEU A 60 -16.93 -9.98 0.83
CA LEU A 60 -17.36 -10.61 2.09
C LEU A 60 -18.63 -9.99 2.68
N GLY A 61 -19.32 -9.12 1.94
CA GLY A 61 -20.57 -8.50 2.34
C GLY A 61 -20.43 -7.29 3.28
N GLN A 62 -19.21 -6.77 3.48
CA GLN A 62 -18.96 -5.54 4.23
C GLN A 62 -19.18 -4.30 3.36
N LYS A 63 -19.25 -3.13 3.98
CA LYS A 63 -19.31 -1.81 3.31
C LYS A 63 -18.04 -1.02 3.63
N PRO A 64 -16.91 -1.34 3.00
CA PRO A 64 -15.65 -0.67 3.28
C PRO A 64 -15.64 0.74 2.70
N ILE A 65 -14.90 1.62 3.38
CA ILE A 65 -14.62 2.99 2.93
C ILE A 65 -13.18 3.04 2.42
N LEU A 66 -12.98 3.50 1.18
CA LEU A 66 -11.66 3.77 0.65
C LEU A 66 -11.20 5.17 1.09
N PHE A 67 -10.11 5.21 1.85
CA PHE A 67 -9.51 6.44 2.38
C PHE A 67 -8.13 6.65 1.76
N ALA A 68 -8.06 7.41 0.65
CA ALA A 68 -6.84 7.52 -0.13
C ALA A 68 -6.77 8.80 -0.96
N ALA A 69 -5.54 9.22 -1.32
CA ALA A 69 -5.29 10.25 -2.32
C ALA A 69 -5.19 9.61 -3.71
N VAL A 70 -5.94 10.16 -4.67
CA VAL A 70 -6.04 9.67 -6.04
C VAL A 70 -5.87 10.83 -7.03
N GLY A 71 -5.53 10.53 -8.28
CA GLY A 71 -5.36 11.52 -9.32
C GLY A 71 -6.65 11.84 -10.09
N GLU A 72 -6.55 12.80 -11.03
CA GLU A 72 -7.67 13.21 -11.90
C GLU A 72 -8.15 12.09 -12.83
N ASP A 73 -7.32 11.08 -13.04
CA ASP A 73 -7.59 9.89 -13.87
C ASP A 73 -8.34 8.77 -13.12
N PHE A 74 -8.78 8.99 -11.87
CA PHE A 74 -9.39 7.95 -11.03
C PHE A 74 -10.88 7.69 -11.33
N ALA A 75 -11.53 8.44 -12.19
CA ALA A 75 -12.99 8.41 -12.37
C ALA A 75 -13.55 7.01 -12.73
N ASP A 76 -12.94 6.30 -13.68
CA ASP A 76 -13.35 4.95 -14.10
C ASP A 76 -13.11 3.90 -13.01
N TYR A 77 -12.02 4.05 -12.23
CA TYR A 77 -11.73 3.16 -11.13
C TYR A 77 -12.70 3.39 -9.95
N ARG A 78 -13.01 4.65 -9.64
CA ARG A 78 -14.03 5.01 -8.64
C ARG A 78 -15.37 4.39 -8.99
N GLN A 79 -15.82 4.54 -10.23
CA GLN A 79 -17.07 3.96 -10.68
C GLN A 79 -17.08 2.46 -10.46
N TRP A 80 -16.05 1.76 -10.91
CA TRP A 80 -15.92 0.32 -10.75
C TRP A 80 -15.96 -0.12 -9.29
N LEU A 81 -15.23 0.54 -8.40
CA LEU A 81 -15.23 0.23 -6.95
C LEU A 81 -16.61 0.45 -6.34
N THR A 82 -17.28 1.54 -6.70
CA THR A 82 -18.63 1.85 -6.18
C THR A 82 -19.66 0.81 -6.62
N GLU A 83 -19.61 0.38 -7.88
CA GLU A 83 -20.45 -0.70 -8.41
C GLU A 83 -20.23 -2.04 -7.69
N HIS A 84 -19.04 -2.23 -7.08
CA HIS A 84 -18.69 -3.41 -6.31
C HIS A 84 -18.82 -3.21 -4.78
N GLY A 85 -19.51 -2.17 -4.34
CA GLY A 85 -19.89 -1.98 -2.93
C GLY A 85 -18.86 -1.27 -2.06
N VAL A 86 -17.84 -0.64 -2.66
CA VAL A 86 -16.86 0.17 -1.92
C VAL A 86 -17.30 1.63 -1.89
N ASP A 87 -17.37 2.23 -0.71
CA ASP A 87 -17.59 3.66 -0.56
C ASP A 87 -16.29 4.43 -0.86
N CYS A 88 -16.32 5.27 -1.89
CA CYS A 88 -15.21 6.10 -2.34
C CYS A 88 -15.36 7.59 -1.95
N ALA A 89 -16.21 7.93 -0.97
CA ALA A 89 -16.41 9.32 -0.55
C ALA A 89 -15.11 9.99 -0.06
N PHE A 90 -14.24 9.21 0.58
CA PHE A 90 -12.95 9.68 1.08
C PHE A 90 -11.75 9.38 0.16
N ALA A 91 -12.00 8.92 -1.08
CA ALA A 91 -10.99 8.88 -2.11
C ALA A 91 -10.83 10.28 -2.72
N ARG A 92 -9.88 11.06 -2.19
CA ARG A 92 -9.69 12.48 -2.53
C ARG A 92 -8.90 12.64 -3.81
N VAL A 93 -9.48 13.35 -4.78
CA VAL A 93 -8.76 13.72 -6.01
C VAL A 93 -7.81 14.89 -5.71
N ILE A 94 -6.55 14.73 -6.08
CA ILE A 94 -5.51 15.75 -5.95
C ILE A 94 -5.35 16.46 -7.29
N PRO A 95 -5.65 17.76 -7.38
CA PRO A 95 -5.58 18.51 -8.64
C PRO A 95 -4.18 18.50 -9.23
N GLY A 96 -4.10 18.38 -10.56
CA GLY A 96 -2.84 18.36 -11.31
C GLY A 96 -1.96 17.12 -11.09
N LYS A 97 -2.50 16.06 -10.48
CA LYS A 97 -1.80 14.79 -10.27
C LYS A 97 -2.52 13.64 -10.95
N TYR A 98 -1.73 12.66 -11.42
CA TYR A 98 -2.25 11.36 -11.78
C TYR A 98 -2.24 10.44 -10.55
N THR A 99 -3.09 9.43 -10.57
CA THR A 99 -3.05 8.31 -9.61
C THR A 99 -1.69 7.63 -9.68
N ALA A 100 -1.21 7.07 -8.59
CA ALA A 100 0.04 6.34 -8.60
C ALA A 100 0.03 5.27 -9.70
N SER A 101 1.18 5.03 -10.32
CA SER A 101 1.25 4.15 -11.48
C SER A 101 2.54 3.33 -11.46
N PHE A 102 2.41 2.03 -11.67
CA PHE A 102 3.48 1.09 -11.86
C PHE A 102 3.61 0.75 -13.33
N PHE A 103 4.75 1.00 -13.91
CA PHE A 103 5.08 0.68 -15.29
C PHE A 103 6.10 -0.44 -15.28
N ALA A 104 5.74 -1.59 -15.82
CA ALA A 104 6.62 -2.74 -15.94
C ALA A 104 6.73 -3.20 -17.39
N ASN A 105 7.94 -3.24 -17.90
CA ASN A 105 8.25 -3.81 -19.19
C ASN A 105 8.98 -5.13 -18.98
N THR A 106 8.39 -6.23 -19.45
CA THR A 106 8.92 -7.59 -19.26
C THR A 106 9.35 -8.17 -20.61
N ASP A 107 10.55 -8.71 -20.66
CA ASP A 107 11.13 -9.31 -21.85
C ASP A 107 10.84 -10.83 -21.97
N LEU A 108 11.27 -11.46 -23.06
CA LEU A 108 11.10 -12.90 -23.31
C LEU A 108 11.80 -13.82 -22.29
N SER A 109 12.75 -13.30 -21.53
CA SER A 109 13.46 -14.05 -20.49
C SER A 109 12.88 -13.80 -19.08
N ASN A 110 11.72 -13.11 -18.99
CA ASN A 110 11.10 -12.63 -17.76
C ASN A 110 11.95 -11.62 -16.96
N ALA A 111 12.96 -11.01 -17.59
CA ALA A 111 13.63 -9.86 -17.03
C ALA A 111 12.70 -8.65 -17.09
N GLN A 112 12.74 -7.79 -16.07
CA GLN A 112 11.82 -6.68 -15.95
C GLN A 112 12.55 -5.36 -15.72
N ILE A 113 12.15 -4.34 -16.46
CA ILE A 113 12.51 -2.94 -16.22
C ILE A 113 11.24 -2.23 -15.77
N ALA A 114 11.26 -1.69 -14.55
CA ALA A 114 10.07 -1.11 -13.96
C ALA A 114 10.33 0.29 -13.39
N SER A 115 9.27 1.09 -13.36
CA SER A 115 9.25 2.42 -12.73
C SER A 115 7.96 2.58 -11.93
N PHE A 116 8.04 3.21 -10.77
CA PHE A 116 6.88 3.54 -9.96
C PHE A 116 6.76 5.06 -9.83
N TYR A 117 5.63 5.59 -10.26
CA TYR A 117 5.24 6.97 -10.08
C TYR A 117 4.29 7.07 -8.88
N SER A 118 4.69 7.78 -7.84
CA SER A 118 3.86 7.92 -6.62
C SER A 118 2.63 8.81 -6.81
N GLY A 119 2.71 9.78 -7.72
CA GLY A 119 1.57 10.64 -8.07
C GLY A 119 0.86 11.26 -6.87
N ALA A 120 -0.46 11.18 -6.89
CA ALA A 120 -1.32 11.68 -5.83
C ALA A 120 -1.08 10.97 -4.48
N MET A 121 -0.55 9.72 -4.45
CA MET A 121 -0.25 9.00 -3.21
C MET A 121 0.69 9.79 -2.29
N ALA A 122 1.58 10.60 -2.84
CA ALA A 122 2.46 11.47 -2.06
C ALA A 122 1.70 12.53 -1.23
N ASN A 123 0.43 12.77 -1.54
CA ASN A 123 -0.46 13.69 -0.85
C ASN A 123 -1.39 12.98 0.15
N SER A 124 -1.19 11.72 0.46
CA SER A 124 -2.04 10.97 1.40
C SER A 124 -2.15 11.66 2.76
N GLY A 125 -1.08 12.28 3.25
CA GLY A 125 -1.07 13.02 4.51
C GLY A 125 -1.95 14.29 4.55
N ASP A 126 -2.48 14.74 3.40
CA ASP A 126 -3.37 15.89 3.33
C ASP A 126 -4.81 15.55 3.76
N ILE A 127 -5.15 14.26 3.74
CA ILE A 127 -6.46 13.75 4.20
C ILE A 127 -6.34 13.43 5.69
N LYS A 128 -7.30 13.88 6.51
CA LYS A 128 -7.24 13.72 7.97
C LYS A 128 -8.31 12.76 8.45
N LEU A 129 -7.96 11.90 9.42
CA LEU A 129 -8.92 11.00 10.05
C LEU A 129 -10.06 11.74 10.75
N SER A 130 -9.82 12.97 11.19
CA SER A 130 -10.86 13.84 11.78
C SER A 130 -11.99 14.21 10.82
N GLU A 131 -11.89 13.86 9.55
CA GLU A 131 -12.96 13.99 8.56
C GLU A 131 -13.98 12.85 8.65
N LEU A 132 -13.63 11.75 9.34
CA LEU A 132 -14.49 10.64 9.68
C LEU A 132 -15.13 10.89 11.05
N ASP A 133 -16.36 10.40 11.25
CA ASP A 133 -16.89 10.28 12.61
C ASP A 133 -16.28 9.02 13.27
N PRO A 134 -15.50 9.16 14.35
CA PRO A 134 -14.89 8.00 15.02
C PRO A 134 -15.90 6.93 15.45
N ALA A 135 -17.15 7.33 15.76
CA ALA A 135 -18.22 6.41 16.16
C ALA A 135 -18.67 5.49 15.02
N ASP A 136 -18.43 5.86 13.77
CA ASP A 136 -18.78 5.08 12.59
C ASP A 136 -17.65 4.16 12.11
N VAL A 137 -16.44 4.28 12.70
CA VAL A 137 -15.27 3.47 12.31
C VAL A 137 -15.10 2.29 13.27
N GLU A 138 -15.22 1.08 12.73
CA GLU A 138 -14.94 -0.17 13.46
C GLU A 138 -13.45 -0.48 13.49
N LEU A 139 -12.78 -0.29 12.36
CA LEU A 139 -11.35 -0.54 12.17
C LEU A 139 -10.81 0.37 11.07
N PHE A 140 -9.68 1.03 11.32
CA PHE A 140 -8.93 1.76 10.32
C PHE A 140 -7.70 0.96 9.89
N ILE A 141 -7.61 0.58 8.63
CA ILE A 141 -6.48 -0.20 8.10
C ILE A 141 -5.46 0.77 7.50
N ILE A 142 -4.26 0.79 8.06
CA ILE A 142 -3.11 1.53 7.57
C ILE A 142 -2.24 0.56 6.78
N SER A 143 -2.41 0.54 5.47
CA SER A 143 -1.62 -0.27 4.55
C SER A 143 -0.62 0.58 3.76
N PRO A 144 0.34 -0.03 3.03
CA PRO A 144 1.45 0.69 2.39
C PRO A 144 1.04 1.90 1.55
N SER A 145 1.59 3.06 1.92
CA SER A 145 1.41 4.35 1.27
C SER A 145 2.64 5.24 1.51
N ASP A 146 2.48 6.56 1.52
CA ASP A 146 3.52 7.47 1.98
C ASP A 146 3.83 7.23 3.47
N PRO A 147 5.10 6.99 3.86
CA PRO A 147 5.46 6.68 5.25
C PRO A 147 5.04 7.76 6.26
N VAL A 148 5.13 9.03 5.89
CA VAL A 148 4.75 10.14 6.78
C VAL A 148 3.24 10.13 7.02
N ALA A 149 2.45 9.87 5.96
CA ALA A 149 1.00 9.74 6.06
C ALA A 149 0.62 8.55 6.95
N MET A 150 1.25 7.38 6.74
CA MET A 150 0.98 6.17 7.53
C MET A 150 1.17 6.42 9.04
N ILE A 151 2.27 7.06 9.42
CA ILE A 151 2.54 7.38 10.83
C ILE A 151 1.61 8.49 11.35
N GLY A 152 1.29 9.47 10.50
CA GLY A 152 0.29 10.48 10.82
C GLY A 152 -1.08 9.88 11.12
N TYR A 153 -1.49 8.87 10.36
CA TYR A 153 -2.75 8.13 10.59
C TYR A 153 -2.72 7.32 11.88
N ALA A 154 -1.62 6.65 12.20
CA ALA A 154 -1.48 5.91 13.46
C ALA A 154 -1.62 6.84 14.67
N LYS A 155 -1.03 8.03 14.62
CA LYS A 155 -1.19 9.07 15.66
C LYS A 155 -2.63 9.53 15.79
N GLN A 156 -3.25 9.93 14.68
CA GLN A 156 -4.63 10.40 14.66
C GLN A 156 -5.61 9.31 15.14
N ALA A 157 -5.39 8.05 14.75
CA ALA A 157 -6.23 6.93 15.21
C ALA A 157 -6.18 6.79 16.75
N LYS A 158 -4.98 6.87 17.34
CA LYS A 158 -4.81 6.86 18.80
C LYS A 158 -5.49 8.05 19.49
N GLU A 159 -5.31 9.25 18.95
CA GLU A 159 -5.91 10.48 19.49
C GLU A 159 -7.44 10.46 19.45
N LEU A 160 -8.02 9.84 18.41
CA LEU A 160 -9.46 9.72 18.20
C LEU A 160 -10.07 8.45 18.83
N GLY A 161 -9.24 7.58 19.41
CA GLY A 161 -9.70 6.30 19.96
C GLY A 161 -10.20 5.30 18.91
N ILE A 162 -9.76 5.43 17.66
CA ILE A 162 -10.12 4.53 16.55
C ILE A 162 -9.20 3.32 16.58
N PRO A 163 -9.73 2.08 16.69
CA PRO A 163 -8.92 0.87 16.53
C PRO A 163 -8.28 0.82 15.13
N TYR A 164 -7.00 0.49 15.06
CA TYR A 164 -6.34 0.40 13.76
C TYR A 164 -5.52 -0.87 13.56
N ALA A 165 -5.39 -1.27 12.30
CA ALA A 165 -4.45 -2.26 11.83
C ALA A 165 -3.26 -1.55 11.17
N PHE A 166 -2.05 -2.02 11.44
CA PHE A 166 -0.83 -1.48 10.85
C PHE A 166 -0.14 -2.55 10.00
N ASP A 167 -0.01 -2.30 8.72
CA ASP A 167 0.72 -3.11 7.75
C ASP A 167 1.77 -2.24 7.07
N PRO A 168 3.01 -2.20 7.57
CA PRO A 168 4.06 -1.38 6.97
C PRO A 168 4.64 -1.98 5.69
N SER A 169 4.59 -3.31 5.51
CA SER A 169 5.09 -4.03 4.34
C SER A 169 6.45 -3.47 3.86
N GLN A 170 6.61 -3.25 2.57
CA GLN A 170 7.85 -2.72 1.98
C GLN A 170 8.25 -1.29 2.44
N GLN A 171 7.37 -0.56 3.13
CA GLN A 171 7.70 0.77 3.65
C GLN A 171 8.61 0.73 4.89
N ILE A 172 8.81 -0.44 5.51
CA ILE A 172 9.70 -0.64 6.66
C ILE A 172 11.08 -0.04 6.40
N ILE A 173 11.66 -0.28 5.23
CA ILE A 173 13.00 0.21 4.87
C ILE A 173 13.08 1.73 4.66
N ARG A 174 11.93 2.41 4.53
CA ARG A 174 11.82 3.86 4.34
C ARG A 174 11.46 4.60 5.63
N MET A 175 11.11 3.86 6.68
CA MET A 175 10.78 4.40 8.00
C MET A 175 11.99 4.33 8.92
N ASN A 176 12.18 5.35 9.72
CA ASN A 176 13.16 5.30 10.81
C ASN A 176 12.57 4.55 12.02
N LYS A 177 13.43 4.30 13.02
CA LYS A 177 13.11 3.59 14.24
C LYS A 177 11.90 4.16 14.97
N GLU A 178 11.87 5.46 15.16
CA GLU A 178 10.81 6.17 15.86
C GLU A 178 9.48 6.06 15.13
N GLN A 179 9.52 6.17 13.81
CA GLN A 179 8.33 6.01 12.96
C GLN A 179 7.75 4.60 13.03
N LEU A 180 8.60 3.56 12.94
CA LEU A 180 8.13 2.17 13.07
C LEU A 180 7.50 1.91 14.43
N ARG A 181 8.17 2.34 15.51
CA ARG A 181 7.64 2.23 16.88
C ARG A 181 6.31 2.95 17.03
N GLU A 182 6.19 4.16 16.49
CA GLU A 182 4.96 4.94 16.53
C GLU A 182 3.79 4.25 15.83
N GLY A 183 4.05 3.60 14.69
CA GLY A 183 3.03 2.86 13.94
C GLY A 183 2.58 1.57 14.64
N ILE A 184 3.52 0.88 15.33
CA ILE A 184 3.25 -0.40 16.00
C ILE A 184 2.53 -0.19 17.34
N VAL A 185 2.97 0.79 18.15
CA VAL A 185 2.44 1.01 19.50
C VAL A 185 0.94 1.29 19.46
N GLY A 186 0.17 0.41 20.13
CA GLY A 186 -1.28 0.54 20.25
C GLY A 186 -2.07 0.09 19.02
N ALA A 187 -1.42 -0.51 18.03
CA ALA A 187 -2.14 -1.15 16.95
C ALA A 187 -2.95 -2.34 17.47
N LYS A 188 -4.23 -2.41 17.07
CA LYS A 188 -5.07 -3.58 17.34
C LYS A 188 -4.55 -4.80 16.58
N PHE A 189 -4.14 -4.59 15.34
CA PHE A 189 -3.52 -5.63 14.50
C PHE A 189 -2.21 -5.12 13.92
N LEU A 190 -1.17 -5.95 13.95
CA LEU A 190 0.04 -5.80 13.18
C LEU A 190 0.08 -6.92 12.13
N PHE A 191 0.16 -6.54 10.85
CA PHE A 191 0.32 -7.49 9.75
C PHE A 191 1.71 -7.38 9.15
N CYS A 192 2.36 -8.50 8.90
CA CYS A 192 3.62 -8.60 8.17
C CYS A 192 3.82 -10.04 7.67
N ASN A 193 4.72 -10.24 6.73
CA ASN A 193 5.25 -11.56 6.45
C ASN A 193 6.48 -11.86 7.33
N GLU A 194 7.00 -13.09 7.25
CA GLU A 194 8.15 -13.53 8.05
C GLU A 194 9.40 -12.65 7.81
N TYR A 195 9.69 -12.32 6.56
CA TYR A 195 10.82 -11.46 6.22
C TYR A 195 10.63 -10.01 6.74
N GLU A 196 9.45 -9.47 6.60
CA GLU A 196 9.09 -8.15 7.11
C GLU A 196 9.16 -8.11 8.64
N PHE A 197 8.79 -9.20 9.33
CA PHE A 197 8.91 -9.28 10.78
C PHE A 197 10.37 -9.20 11.24
N GLU A 198 11.30 -9.87 10.53
CA GLU A 198 12.73 -9.70 10.79
C GLU A 198 13.23 -8.29 10.53
N LEU A 199 12.74 -7.63 9.46
CA LEU A 199 13.03 -6.23 9.20
C LEU A 199 12.49 -5.32 10.31
N LEU A 200 11.27 -5.56 10.81
CA LEU A 200 10.70 -4.81 11.93
C LEU A 200 11.58 -4.91 13.17
N LYS A 201 12.04 -6.10 13.55
CA LYS A 201 12.98 -6.27 14.67
C LYS A 201 14.26 -5.47 14.47
N LYS A 202 14.84 -5.58 13.29
CA LYS A 202 16.09 -4.89 12.96
C LYS A 202 15.96 -3.36 12.96
N HIS A 203 14.94 -2.83 12.29
CA HIS A 203 14.79 -1.39 12.09
C HIS A 203 14.15 -0.69 13.30
N SER A 204 13.29 -1.35 14.06
CA SER A 204 12.76 -0.81 15.31
C SER A 204 13.76 -0.94 16.47
N GLU A 205 14.78 -1.79 16.35
CA GLU A 205 15.66 -2.20 17.45
C GLU A 205 14.86 -2.77 18.64
N TRP A 206 13.81 -3.49 18.35
CA TRP A 206 13.02 -4.25 19.32
C TRP A 206 13.16 -5.75 19.09
N SER A 207 13.19 -6.50 20.18
CA SER A 207 13.05 -7.95 20.16
C SER A 207 11.62 -8.34 19.71
N GLU A 208 11.45 -9.62 19.36
CA GLU A 208 10.12 -10.18 19.09
C GLU A 208 9.16 -9.92 20.26
N ALA A 209 9.56 -10.23 21.50
CA ALA A 209 8.72 -10.03 22.68
C ALA A 209 8.30 -8.54 22.87
N GLU A 210 9.21 -7.61 22.59
CA GLU A 210 8.89 -6.18 22.65
C GLU A 210 7.88 -5.78 21.60
N ILE A 211 8.03 -6.21 20.33
CA ILE A 211 7.06 -5.92 19.27
C ILE A 211 5.68 -6.49 19.63
N LEU A 212 5.65 -7.77 19.99
CA LEU A 212 4.39 -8.45 20.33
C LEU A 212 3.68 -7.76 21.50
N SER A 213 4.40 -7.29 22.51
CA SER A 213 3.81 -6.59 23.67
C SER A 213 3.15 -5.23 23.33
N GLN A 214 3.40 -4.67 22.14
CA GLN A 214 2.86 -3.36 21.74
C GLN A 214 1.54 -3.44 20.98
N THR A 215 1.10 -4.63 20.59
CA THR A 215 -0.09 -4.85 19.76
C THR A 215 -1.04 -5.82 20.45
N GLU A 216 -2.36 -5.75 20.14
CA GLU A 216 -3.30 -6.75 20.65
C GLU A 216 -3.14 -8.08 19.91
N ILE A 217 -3.01 -8.03 18.58
CA ILE A 217 -2.88 -9.20 17.72
C ILE A 217 -1.79 -8.95 16.67
N THR A 218 -0.84 -9.86 16.56
CA THR A 218 0.14 -9.86 15.49
C THR A 218 -0.11 -11.05 14.56
N VAL A 219 -0.20 -10.79 13.26
CA VAL A 219 -0.40 -11.78 12.21
C VAL A 219 0.83 -11.80 11.31
N ILE A 220 1.53 -12.93 11.30
CA ILE A 220 2.73 -13.16 10.49
C ILE A 220 2.40 -14.18 9.42
N THR A 221 2.40 -13.78 8.15
CA THR A 221 2.15 -14.69 7.03
C THR A 221 3.41 -15.47 6.65
N LEU A 222 3.24 -16.78 6.36
CA LEU A 222 4.31 -17.75 6.12
C LEU A 222 4.23 -18.39 4.72
N GLY A 223 3.65 -17.66 3.75
CA GLY A 223 3.46 -18.16 2.39
C GLY A 223 2.56 -19.41 2.36
N GLU A 224 3.04 -20.49 1.77
CA GLU A 224 2.28 -21.76 1.66
C GLU A 224 2.06 -22.46 3.01
N GLU A 225 2.83 -22.13 4.03
CA GLU A 225 2.67 -22.66 5.38
C GLU A 225 1.53 -21.98 6.17
N GLY A 226 0.88 -20.97 5.60
CA GLY A 226 -0.25 -20.27 6.21
C GLY A 226 0.16 -19.04 7.01
N SER A 227 -0.24 -18.93 8.28
CA SER A 227 0.05 -17.78 9.13
C SER A 227 0.16 -18.13 10.60
N ARG A 228 0.97 -17.38 11.34
CA ARG A 228 1.07 -17.40 12.80
C ARG A 228 0.32 -16.21 13.37
N ILE A 229 -0.68 -16.46 14.21
CA ILE A 229 -1.47 -15.43 14.88
C ILE A 229 -1.14 -15.47 16.36
N ILE A 230 -0.68 -14.34 16.91
CA ILE A 230 -0.32 -14.18 18.31
C ILE A 230 -1.24 -13.09 18.88
N ALA A 231 -2.00 -13.44 19.92
CA ALA A 231 -2.85 -12.54 20.69
C ALA A 231 -2.27 -12.39 22.09
N ASN A 232 -2.29 -11.15 22.62
CA ASN A 232 -1.86 -10.80 23.98
C ASN A 232 -3.06 -10.64 24.90
#